data_65bbe53e2dfabcd189429ba42a36c444
#
_entry.id   65bbe53e2dfabcd189429ba42a36c444
#
_cell.length_a   1.000
_cell.length_b   1.000
_cell.length_c   1.000
_cell.angle_alpha   90.00
_cell.angle_beta   90.00
_cell.angle_gamma   90.00
#
_symmetry.space_group_name_H-M   'P 1'
#
loop_
_entity.id
_entity.type
_entity.pdbx_description
1 polymer ?
#
loop_
_entity_poly.entity_id
_entity_poly.type
_entity_poly.pdbx_seq_one_letter_code
_entity_poly.pdbx_strand_id
1 'polypeptide(L)'
;MRTLFLAVFVLSLSACANDGPPMPVIPRQLAGSFGGNHVALLLTARGGTLDFDCATGTIGPITPRGSHNYTAIGTFLPAPGGPSDSGLPPVPREVVFNGLVNVDSLSMTGKLSDGSVIGPFILIRDVPPTIYRCT
;
A
#
# COMPACT_ATOMS: atom_id res chain seq x y z
N MET A 1 -30.48 -65.36 -43.76
CA MET A 1 -30.15 -64.80 -42.43
C MET A 1 -29.19 -63.61 -42.64
N ARG A 2 -29.71 -62.39 -42.53
CA ARG A 2 -28.93 -61.15 -42.69
C ARG A 2 -28.85 -60.50 -41.29
N THR A 3 -27.66 -60.57 -40.70
CA THR A 3 -27.40 -59.99 -39.40
C THR A 3 -27.05 -58.52 -39.60
N LEU A 4 -27.92 -57.63 -39.11
CA LEU A 4 -27.74 -56.18 -39.15
C LEU A 4 -26.89 -55.75 -37.91
N PHE A 5 -25.67 -55.32 -38.12
CA PHE A 5 -24.85 -54.72 -37.06
C PHE A 5 -25.19 -53.24 -36.95
N LEU A 6 -25.84 -52.87 -35.85
CA LEU A 6 -26.05 -51.48 -35.44
C LEU A 6 -24.76 -50.99 -34.75
N ALA A 7 -24.04 -50.12 -35.44
CA ALA A 7 -22.91 -49.41 -34.83
C ALA A 7 -23.44 -48.20 -34.06
N VAL A 8 -23.36 -48.28 -32.75
CA VAL A 8 -23.65 -47.15 -31.85
C VAL A 8 -22.42 -46.24 -31.80
N PHE A 9 -22.54 -45.04 -32.42
CA PHE A 9 -21.53 -44.03 -32.40
C PHE A 9 -21.70 -43.17 -31.14
N VAL A 10 -20.89 -43.39 -30.13
CA VAL A 10 -20.87 -42.59 -28.90
C VAL A 10 -20.04 -41.31 -29.22
N LEU A 11 -20.75 -40.18 -29.37
CA LEU A 11 -20.10 -38.87 -29.43
C LEU A 11 -19.67 -38.47 -28.01
N SER A 12 -18.37 -38.56 -27.74
CA SER A 12 -17.76 -37.99 -26.54
C SER A 12 -17.68 -36.47 -26.74
N LEU A 13 -18.56 -35.70 -26.09
CA LEU A 13 -18.37 -34.25 -25.97
C LEU A 13 -17.23 -34.02 -24.96
N SER A 14 -16.04 -33.76 -25.50
CA SER A 14 -14.93 -33.20 -24.71
C SER A 14 -15.26 -31.73 -24.41
N ALA A 15 -15.79 -31.47 -23.22
CA ALA A 15 -15.89 -30.12 -22.69
C ALA A 15 -14.45 -29.61 -22.41
N CYS A 16 -13.89 -28.80 -23.32
CA CYS A 16 -12.73 -28.00 -23.04
C CYS A 16 -13.12 -26.97 -21.98
N ALA A 17 -12.80 -27.25 -20.73
CA ALA A 17 -12.74 -26.21 -19.70
C ALA A 17 -11.62 -25.25 -20.12
N ASN A 18 -11.99 -24.08 -20.64
CA ASN A 18 -11.06 -22.96 -20.83
C ASN A 18 -10.74 -22.40 -19.45
N ASP A 19 -9.82 -23.04 -18.74
CA ASP A 19 -9.07 -22.39 -17.67
C ASP A 19 -8.10 -21.41 -18.35
N GLY A 20 -8.63 -20.26 -18.78
CA GLY A 20 -7.79 -19.14 -19.15
C GLY A 20 -6.88 -18.80 -17.97
N PRO A 21 -5.65 -18.34 -18.24
CA PRO A 21 -4.76 -17.93 -17.15
C PRO A 21 -5.51 -16.91 -16.29
N PRO A 22 -5.40 -17.00 -14.94
CA PRO A 22 -6.07 -16.08 -14.04
C PRO A 22 -5.70 -14.66 -14.48
N MET A 23 -6.72 -13.86 -14.84
CA MET A 23 -6.48 -12.45 -15.19
C MET A 23 -5.72 -11.83 -14.04
N PRO A 24 -4.61 -11.11 -14.31
CA PRO A 24 -3.93 -10.37 -13.27
C PRO A 24 -4.99 -9.44 -12.66
N VAL A 25 -5.32 -9.68 -11.39
CA VAL A 25 -6.15 -8.75 -10.62
C VAL A 25 -5.36 -7.46 -10.61
N ILE A 26 -5.77 -6.48 -11.44
CA ILE A 26 -5.17 -5.15 -11.42
C ILE A 26 -5.34 -4.68 -9.97
N PRO A 27 -4.25 -4.45 -9.22
CA PRO A 27 -4.37 -3.99 -7.85
C PRO A 27 -5.21 -2.72 -7.91
N ARG A 28 -6.34 -2.71 -7.23
CA ARG A 28 -7.19 -1.51 -7.11
C ARG A 28 -6.25 -0.39 -6.74
N GLN A 29 -6.16 0.63 -7.60
CA GLN A 29 -5.19 1.70 -7.39
C GLN A 29 -5.38 2.24 -5.99
N LEU A 30 -4.36 2.12 -5.17
CA LEU A 30 -4.37 2.57 -3.78
C LEU A 30 -4.42 4.10 -3.66
N ALA A 31 -4.54 4.80 -4.79
CA ALA A 31 -4.65 6.25 -4.81
C ALA A 31 -5.87 6.73 -3.99
N GLY A 32 -5.67 7.78 -3.23
CA GLY A 32 -6.69 8.39 -2.39
C GLY A 32 -6.12 9.07 -1.16
N SER A 33 -7.01 9.64 -0.36
CA SER A 33 -6.66 10.22 0.93
C SER A 33 -6.91 9.21 2.04
N PHE A 34 -6.00 9.18 3.01
CA PHE A 34 -6.06 8.33 4.18
C PHE A 34 -5.74 9.16 5.41
N GLY A 35 -6.53 9.02 6.45
CA GLY A 35 -6.32 9.70 7.71
C GLY A 35 -6.21 8.71 8.88
N GLY A 36 -5.40 9.09 9.85
CA GLY A 36 -5.22 8.35 11.09
C GLY A 36 -4.88 9.30 12.24
N ASN A 37 -4.60 8.75 13.41
CA ASN A 37 -4.09 9.53 14.51
C ASN A 37 -2.64 9.91 14.22
N HIS A 38 -2.33 11.21 14.30
CA HIS A 38 -0.99 11.78 14.13
C HIS A 38 -0.42 11.67 12.70
N VAL A 39 -1.25 11.28 11.70
CA VAL A 39 -0.78 11.12 10.34
C VAL A 39 -1.91 11.28 9.30
N ALA A 40 -1.58 11.95 8.20
CA ALA A 40 -2.35 11.98 6.97
C ALA A 40 -1.49 11.48 5.81
N LEU A 41 -2.10 10.81 4.85
CA LEU A 41 -1.45 10.35 3.64
C LEU A 41 -2.33 10.68 2.44
N LEU A 42 -1.77 11.40 1.49
CA LEU A 42 -2.34 11.55 0.15
C LEU A 42 -1.51 10.69 -0.82
N LEU A 43 -2.10 9.58 -1.28
CA LEU A 43 -1.43 8.59 -2.10
C LEU A 43 -1.87 8.67 -3.55
N THR A 44 -0.92 8.57 -4.46
CA THR A 44 -1.11 8.45 -5.90
C THR A 44 -0.45 7.17 -6.43
N ALA A 45 -0.64 6.86 -7.70
CA ALA A 45 0.04 5.72 -8.33
C ALA A 45 1.58 5.84 -8.34
N ARG A 46 2.12 7.05 -8.17
CA ARG A 46 3.57 7.34 -8.19
C ARG A 46 4.18 7.49 -6.81
N GLY A 47 3.40 7.36 -5.76
CA GLY A 47 3.78 7.63 -4.38
C GLY A 47 2.89 8.69 -3.75
N GLY A 48 3.26 9.19 -2.59
CA GLY A 48 2.40 10.10 -1.85
C GLY A 48 3.15 11.07 -0.95
N THR A 49 2.36 11.95 -0.33
CA THR A 49 2.81 12.89 0.69
C THR A 49 2.25 12.49 2.05
N LEU A 50 3.07 12.60 3.07
CA LEU A 50 2.74 12.33 4.45
C LEU A 50 2.78 13.62 5.26
N ASP A 51 1.81 13.80 6.11
CA ASP A 51 1.76 14.90 7.07
C ASP A 51 1.60 14.30 8.47
N PHE A 52 2.54 14.58 9.35
CA PHE A 52 2.57 14.15 10.73
C PHE A 52 2.35 15.35 11.67
N ASP A 53 2.24 15.13 12.95
CA ASP A 53 2.06 16.24 13.92
C ASP A 53 3.14 17.32 13.78
N CYS A 54 4.39 16.91 13.78
CA CYS A 54 5.56 17.79 13.78
C CYS A 54 6.57 17.40 12.69
N ALA A 55 6.08 16.85 11.57
CA ALA A 55 6.93 16.48 10.46
C ALA A 55 6.11 16.34 9.18
N THR A 56 6.79 16.37 8.07
CA THR A 56 6.24 16.01 6.77
C THR A 56 7.09 14.90 6.13
N GLY A 57 6.58 14.27 5.11
CA GLY A 57 7.32 13.22 4.43
C GLY A 57 6.78 12.91 3.05
N THR A 58 7.48 12.01 2.40
CA THR A 58 7.04 11.39 1.16
C THR A 58 7.11 9.88 1.28
N ILE A 59 6.34 9.19 0.48
CA ILE A 59 6.40 7.74 0.33
C ILE A 59 6.40 7.40 -1.16
N GLY A 60 7.25 6.48 -1.56
CA GLY A 60 7.27 5.97 -2.92
C GLY A 60 6.03 5.14 -3.26
N PRO A 61 5.95 4.61 -4.50
CA PRO A 61 4.84 3.79 -4.92
C PRO A 61 4.65 2.58 -4.01
N ILE A 62 3.43 2.37 -3.55
CA ILE A 62 3.08 1.19 -2.76
C ILE A 62 2.64 0.07 -3.71
N THR A 63 3.42 -1.00 -3.74
CA THR A 63 3.11 -2.21 -4.50
C THR A 63 2.91 -3.36 -3.51
N PRO A 64 1.66 -3.78 -3.26
CA PRO A 64 1.39 -4.91 -2.37
C PRO A 64 2.00 -6.20 -2.91
N ARG A 65 2.58 -7.00 -2.01
CA ARG A 65 3.17 -8.31 -2.31
C ARG A 65 2.50 -9.39 -1.46
N GLY A 66 2.27 -10.56 -2.07
CA GLY A 66 1.70 -11.72 -1.36
C GLY A 66 0.39 -11.36 -0.64
N SER A 67 0.34 -11.55 0.67
CA SER A 67 -0.82 -11.30 1.53
C SER A 67 -0.97 -9.82 1.93
N HIS A 68 -0.88 -8.90 0.97
CA HIS A 68 -1.07 -7.45 1.15
C HIS A 68 0.06 -6.69 1.87
N ASN A 69 1.19 -7.32 2.14
CA ASN A 69 2.36 -6.64 2.66
C ASN A 69 2.96 -5.68 1.63
N TYR A 70 3.53 -4.57 2.08
CA TYR A 70 4.30 -3.68 1.23
C TYR A 70 5.56 -3.18 1.93
N THR A 71 6.51 -2.76 1.11
CA THR A 71 7.69 -2.00 1.51
C THR A 71 7.82 -0.84 0.53
N ALA A 72 8.00 0.38 1.03
CA ALA A 72 8.19 1.56 0.21
C ALA A 72 9.28 2.46 0.84
N ILE A 73 10.08 3.08 -0.01
CA ILE A 73 11.10 4.05 0.42
C ILE A 73 10.48 5.44 0.35
N GLY A 74 10.82 6.28 1.31
CA GLY A 74 10.36 7.66 1.36
C GLY A 74 11.29 8.57 2.12
N THR A 75 10.79 9.73 2.51
CA THR A 75 11.52 10.72 3.30
C THR A 75 10.72 11.14 4.52
N PHE A 76 11.42 11.55 5.55
CA PHE A 76 10.87 12.15 6.77
C PHE A 76 11.61 13.44 7.05
N LEU A 77 10.88 14.55 7.15
CA LEU A 77 11.39 15.89 7.40
C LEU A 77 10.77 16.43 8.70
N PRO A 78 11.52 16.47 9.82
CA PRO A 78 11.04 17.10 11.04
C PRO A 78 10.72 18.58 10.81
N ALA A 79 9.69 19.09 11.50
CA ALA A 79 9.40 20.51 11.49
C ALA A 79 10.54 21.30 12.20
N PRO A 80 10.86 22.52 11.76
CA PRO A 80 11.78 23.38 12.49
C PRO A 80 11.18 23.77 13.86
N GLY A 81 12.03 23.96 14.87
CA GLY A 81 11.61 24.43 16.20
C GLY A 81 11.37 23.33 17.24
N GLY A 82 11.76 22.07 16.97
CA GLY A 82 11.74 21.01 17.98
C GLY A 82 12.87 21.19 19.01
N PRO A 83 12.82 20.43 20.13
CA PRO A 83 13.79 20.55 21.23
C PRO A 83 15.24 20.21 20.86
N SER A 84 15.50 19.76 19.65
CA SER A 84 16.83 19.50 19.10
C SER A 84 17.22 20.53 18.02
N ASP A 85 16.60 21.72 18.02
CA ASP A 85 16.91 22.76 17.04
C ASP A 85 18.34 23.27 17.25
N SER A 86 19.23 22.82 16.40
CA SER A 86 20.62 23.27 16.33
C SER A 86 20.78 24.59 15.56
N GLY A 87 19.68 25.26 15.23
CA GLY A 87 19.67 26.46 14.36
C GLY A 87 19.98 26.16 12.88
N LEU A 88 20.18 24.89 12.53
CA LEU A 88 20.34 24.46 11.15
C LEU A 88 18.99 24.09 10.53
N PRO A 89 18.79 24.35 9.22
CA PRO A 89 17.56 23.93 8.56
C PRO A 89 17.42 22.40 8.64
N PRO A 90 16.19 21.88 8.89
CA PRO A 90 15.95 20.45 8.97
C PRO A 90 16.28 19.80 7.62
N VAL A 91 16.91 18.62 7.68
CA VAL A 91 17.31 17.85 6.49
C VAL A 91 16.41 16.65 6.37
N PRO A 92 15.83 16.38 5.18
CA PRO A 92 15.07 15.17 4.93
C PRO A 92 15.92 13.92 5.19
N ARG A 93 15.37 12.96 5.91
CA ARG A 93 16.00 11.66 6.18
C ARG A 93 15.28 10.57 5.43
N GLU A 94 16.04 9.63 4.87
CA GLU A 94 15.47 8.47 4.23
C GLU A 94 14.77 7.58 5.26
N VAL A 95 13.62 7.06 4.88
CA VAL A 95 12.82 6.13 5.69
C VAL A 95 12.31 4.98 4.84
N VAL A 96 12.37 3.78 5.40
CA VAL A 96 11.78 2.58 4.82
C VAL A 96 10.46 2.32 5.54
N PHE A 97 9.36 2.45 4.81
CA PHE A 97 8.02 2.15 5.30
C PHE A 97 7.66 0.70 5.02
N ASN A 98 7.09 0.03 6.01
CA ASN A 98 6.54 -1.32 5.91
C ASN A 98 5.14 -1.35 6.50
N GLY A 99 4.28 -2.19 5.95
CA GLY A 99 2.93 -2.34 6.47
C GLY A 99 2.06 -3.29 5.66
N LEU A 100 0.77 -3.20 5.92
CA LEU A 100 -0.28 -3.97 5.27
C LEU A 100 -1.23 -3.03 4.55
N VAL A 101 -1.71 -3.46 3.39
CA VAL A 101 -2.76 -2.78 2.65
C VAL A 101 -4.01 -3.63 2.63
N ASN A 102 -5.13 -3.05 3.05
CA ASN A 102 -6.47 -3.60 2.87
C ASN A 102 -7.27 -2.69 1.93
N VAL A 103 -8.52 -3.05 1.68
CA VAL A 103 -9.40 -2.29 0.75
C VAL A 103 -9.54 -0.83 1.17
N ASP A 104 -9.76 -0.58 2.46
CA ASP A 104 -10.06 0.75 3.00
C ASP A 104 -9.10 1.18 4.12
N SER A 105 -8.03 0.43 4.35
CA SER A 105 -7.06 0.76 5.40
C SER A 105 -5.64 0.41 5.01
N LEU A 106 -4.72 1.11 5.63
CA LEU A 106 -3.28 0.92 5.45
C LEU A 106 -2.61 1.00 6.82
N SER A 107 -1.86 -0.01 7.20
CA SER A 107 -0.94 0.10 8.34
C SER A 107 0.44 0.53 7.87
N MET A 108 1.14 1.32 8.66
CA MET A 108 2.44 1.85 8.27
C MET A 108 3.36 1.98 9.47
N THR A 109 4.58 1.49 9.34
CA THR A 109 5.69 1.72 10.26
C THR A 109 6.91 2.11 9.46
N GLY A 110 7.54 3.20 9.83
CA GLY A 110 8.76 3.70 9.19
C GLY A 110 10.00 3.41 10.03
N LYS A 111 11.09 3.00 9.37
CA LYS A 111 12.40 2.85 9.97
C LYS A 111 13.38 3.80 9.29
N LEU A 112 13.99 4.69 10.05
CA LEU A 112 15.00 5.62 9.56
C LEU A 112 16.38 4.96 9.51
N SER A 113 17.31 5.58 8.79
CA SER A 113 18.69 5.10 8.62
C SER A 113 19.48 5.03 9.94
N ASP A 114 19.13 5.84 10.93
CA ASP A 114 19.73 5.81 12.27
C ASP A 114 19.14 4.71 13.19
N GLY A 115 18.20 3.92 12.67
CA GLY A 115 17.51 2.84 13.39
C GLY A 115 16.27 3.30 14.16
N SER A 116 15.99 4.59 14.25
CA SER A 116 14.77 5.09 14.90
C SER A 116 13.51 4.67 14.12
N VAL A 117 12.41 4.50 14.85
CA VAL A 117 11.14 4.01 14.31
C VAL A 117 10.08 5.07 14.49
N ILE A 118 9.28 5.28 13.45
CA ILE A 118 8.10 6.13 13.45
C ILE A 118 6.83 5.29 13.23
N GLY A 119 5.79 5.56 13.99
CA GLY A 119 4.59 4.74 14.03
C GLY A 119 4.61 3.69 15.15
N PRO A 120 3.80 2.63 15.11
CA PRO A 120 2.92 2.25 13.99
C PRO A 120 1.72 3.19 13.81
N PHE A 121 1.28 3.36 12.57
CA PHE A 121 0.10 4.12 12.22
C PHE A 121 -0.93 3.22 11.55
N ILE A 122 -2.21 3.49 11.82
CA ILE A 122 -3.34 2.93 11.08
C ILE A 122 -4.03 4.09 10.37
N LEU A 123 -4.11 3.99 9.05
CA LEU A 123 -4.74 4.99 8.20
C LEU A 123 -5.97 4.38 7.54
N ILE A 124 -7.04 5.13 7.51
CA ILE A 124 -8.32 4.70 6.96
C ILE A 124 -8.67 5.62 5.80
N ARG A 125 -9.15 5.05 4.71
CA ARG A 125 -9.52 5.77 3.49
C ARG A 125 -10.64 6.77 3.77
N ASP A 126 -10.47 7.97 3.24
CA ASP A 126 -11.46 9.07 3.29
C ASP A 126 -11.89 9.49 4.71
N VAL A 127 -11.11 9.10 5.72
CA VAL A 127 -11.31 9.57 7.10
C VAL A 127 -10.43 10.79 7.35
N PRO A 128 -10.96 11.88 7.94
CA PRO A 128 -10.14 13.02 8.32
C PRO A 128 -9.05 12.64 9.34
N PRO A 129 -7.81 13.11 9.14
CA PRO A 129 -6.74 12.84 10.09
C PRO A 129 -6.89 13.68 11.36
N THR A 130 -6.42 13.16 12.47
CA THR A 130 -6.21 13.93 13.71
C THR A 130 -4.75 14.31 13.82
N ILE A 131 -4.39 15.54 13.49
CA ILE A 131 -3.02 16.06 13.51
C ILE A 131 -2.91 17.20 14.50
N TYR A 132 -1.91 17.15 15.37
CA TYR A 132 -1.57 18.19 16.33
C TYR A 132 -0.34 18.93 15.81
N ARG A 133 -0.50 20.20 15.47
CA ARG A 133 0.60 21.02 14.97
C ARG A 133 1.55 21.39 16.09
N CYS A 134 2.84 21.28 15.85
CA CYS A 134 3.86 21.85 16.73
C CYS A 134 3.84 23.39 16.64
N THR A 135 3.75 24.06 17.75
CA THR A 135 3.85 25.51 17.93
C THR A 135 5.24 25.89 18.40
#